data_85dcda8e7a56a4c458a1b96985831d6d
#
_entry.id   85dcda8e7a56a4c458a1b96985831d6d
#
_cell.length_a   1.000
_cell.length_b   1.000
_cell.length_c   1.000
_cell.angle_alpha   90.00
_cell.angle_beta   90.00
_cell.angle_gamma   90.00
#
_symmetry.space_group_name_H-M   'P 1'
#
loop_
_entity.id
_entity.type
_entity.pdbx_description
1 polymer ?
#
loop_
_entity_poly.entity_id
_entity_poly.type
_entity_poly.pdbx_seq_one_letter_code
_entity_poly.pdbx_strand_id
1 'polypeptide(L)'
;KNAVNNGALFIWAAGNNSLDKNPSLESSLPYFDNTLQKGWINVVSLTSKKVSDLGDTSWDNLTALTPAGVAKNWTVTVVGDQVFEIKGKRYVGSGSSYAAPVVSGTAALLKEKYPWMDASLIRQTILSTATDIGATGVDDIYGWGLLNIDKALKGPALFSKQLALGDNVTINIPNGSYTFSNDISGDAGVIKDGSGDLILSGNSTFTGPTTVNAGRLQVNGVYASSINVKKQAILSTNNAVIKNDITNNGIIENSGSTQVSGNYQDLENSRIVADLNSNIHVKGKVSLNNSKLEVKPEENGERKYITS
;
A
#
# COMPACT_ATOMS: atom_id res chain seq x y z
N LYS A 1 11.25 -14.27 -16.71
CA LYS A 1 12.01 -13.98 -15.49
C LYS A 1 12.84 -12.70 -15.61
N ASN A 2 13.67 -12.55 -16.65
CA ASN A 2 14.48 -11.34 -16.83
C ASN A 2 13.65 -10.05 -16.86
N ALA A 3 12.52 -10.04 -17.57
CA ALA A 3 11.63 -8.87 -17.63
C ALA A 3 11.06 -8.49 -16.26
N VAL A 4 10.61 -9.48 -15.46
CA VAL A 4 10.14 -9.24 -14.08
C VAL A 4 11.26 -8.68 -13.20
N ASN A 5 12.48 -9.22 -13.32
CA ASN A 5 13.64 -8.71 -12.58
C ASN A 5 14.02 -7.28 -12.98
N ASN A 6 13.70 -6.87 -14.21
CA ASN A 6 13.89 -5.53 -14.73
C ASN A 6 12.66 -4.61 -14.52
N GLY A 7 11.72 -5.00 -13.66
CA GLY A 7 10.61 -4.16 -13.24
C GLY A 7 9.36 -4.24 -14.13
N ALA A 8 9.22 -5.25 -14.99
CA ALA A 8 7.99 -5.44 -15.74
C ALA A 8 6.88 -6.00 -14.85
N LEU A 9 5.66 -5.46 -15.02
CA LEU A 9 4.43 -5.99 -14.47
C LEU A 9 3.63 -6.67 -15.60
N PHE A 10 3.39 -7.96 -15.45
CA PHE A 10 2.59 -8.75 -16.35
C PHE A 10 1.16 -8.89 -15.81
N ILE A 11 0.19 -8.57 -16.65
CA ILE A 11 -1.23 -8.65 -16.33
C ILE A 11 -1.87 -9.59 -17.34
N TRP A 12 -2.34 -10.75 -16.86
CA TRP A 12 -2.82 -11.84 -17.67
C TRP A 12 -4.30 -12.10 -17.47
N ALA A 13 -4.99 -12.37 -18.55
CA ALA A 13 -6.38 -12.83 -18.54
C ALA A 13 -6.44 -14.29 -18.03
N ALA A 14 -7.29 -14.57 -17.05
CA ALA A 14 -7.42 -15.91 -16.46
C ALA A 14 -7.91 -16.98 -17.46
N GLY A 15 -8.81 -16.58 -18.36
CA GLY A 15 -9.51 -17.46 -19.29
C GLY A 15 -11.02 -17.22 -19.25
N ASN A 16 -11.76 -17.89 -20.15
CA ASN A 16 -13.20 -17.69 -20.33
C ASN A 16 -14.00 -18.99 -20.27
N ASN A 17 -13.45 -20.04 -19.67
CA ASN A 17 -14.13 -21.33 -19.54
C ASN A 17 -14.46 -21.61 -18.07
N SER A 18 -15.73 -21.59 -17.73
CA SER A 18 -16.22 -21.82 -16.36
C SER A 18 -16.07 -23.28 -15.87
N LEU A 19 -15.71 -24.20 -16.75
CA LEU A 19 -15.42 -25.58 -16.37
C LEU A 19 -13.95 -25.76 -15.93
N ASP A 20 -13.08 -24.82 -16.24
CA ASP A 20 -11.69 -24.86 -15.82
C ASP A 20 -11.61 -24.55 -14.33
N LYS A 21 -10.77 -25.28 -13.60
CA LYS A 21 -10.53 -25.06 -12.17
C LYS A 21 -9.37 -24.12 -11.90
N ASN A 22 -8.56 -23.84 -12.91
CA ASN A 22 -7.35 -23.02 -12.84
C ASN A 22 -7.28 -22.08 -14.05
N PRO A 23 -6.61 -20.94 -13.92
CA PRO A 23 -6.36 -20.04 -15.04
C PRO A 23 -5.46 -20.67 -16.12
N SER A 24 -5.32 -19.95 -17.25
CA SER A 24 -4.39 -20.31 -18.32
C SER A 24 -2.96 -20.56 -17.79
N LEU A 25 -2.16 -21.31 -18.54
CA LEU A 25 -0.78 -21.61 -18.17
C LEU A 25 0.03 -20.33 -17.92
N GLU A 26 -0.14 -19.33 -18.80
CA GLU A 26 0.57 -18.05 -18.71
C GLU A 26 0.21 -17.32 -17.42
N SER A 27 -1.07 -17.28 -17.04
CA SER A 27 -1.54 -16.70 -15.79
C SER A 27 -1.03 -17.46 -14.57
N SER A 28 -0.77 -18.76 -14.72
CA SER A 28 -0.36 -19.66 -13.65
C SER A 28 1.16 -19.83 -13.52
N LEU A 29 1.97 -19.18 -14.34
CA LEU A 29 3.44 -19.34 -14.31
C LEU A 29 4.09 -19.12 -12.94
N PRO A 30 3.63 -18.19 -12.07
CA PRO A 30 4.20 -18.06 -10.71
C PRO A 30 3.98 -19.30 -9.82
N TYR A 31 3.05 -20.18 -10.14
CA TYR A 31 2.91 -21.46 -9.43
C TYR A 31 4.12 -22.36 -9.62
N PHE A 32 4.75 -22.32 -10.80
CA PHE A 32 5.93 -23.11 -11.15
C PHE A 32 7.25 -22.40 -10.81
N ASP A 33 7.27 -21.06 -10.84
CA ASP A 33 8.40 -20.23 -10.44
C ASP A 33 7.89 -19.03 -9.63
N ASN A 34 7.90 -19.14 -8.30
CA ASN A 34 7.38 -18.13 -7.39
C ASN A 34 8.12 -16.78 -7.48
N THR A 35 9.33 -16.77 -8.07
CA THR A 35 10.08 -15.52 -8.28
C THR A 35 9.41 -14.59 -9.30
N LEU A 36 8.50 -15.11 -10.11
CA LEU A 36 7.70 -14.31 -11.05
C LEU A 36 6.59 -13.53 -10.34
N GLN A 37 6.13 -14.00 -9.19
CA GLN A 37 4.94 -13.47 -8.52
C GLN A 37 5.04 -11.97 -8.23
N LYS A 38 6.24 -11.45 -7.96
CA LYS A 38 6.46 -10.01 -7.69
C LYS A 38 6.06 -9.08 -8.84
N GLY A 39 6.02 -9.58 -10.08
CA GLY A 39 5.63 -8.83 -11.27
C GLY A 39 4.46 -9.46 -12.02
N TRP A 40 3.54 -10.16 -11.34
CA TRP A 40 2.47 -10.92 -11.98
C TRP A 40 1.11 -10.63 -11.37
N ILE A 41 0.11 -10.36 -12.21
CA ILE A 41 -1.30 -10.31 -11.83
C ILE A 41 -2.10 -11.17 -12.79
N ASN A 42 -2.87 -12.12 -12.25
CA ASN A 42 -3.91 -12.83 -12.94
C ASN A 42 -5.23 -12.09 -12.80
N VAL A 43 -6.04 -12.00 -13.85
CA VAL A 43 -7.30 -11.26 -13.86
C VAL A 43 -8.46 -12.19 -14.16
N VAL A 44 -9.29 -12.44 -13.15
CA VAL A 44 -10.56 -13.14 -13.28
C VAL A 44 -11.62 -12.19 -13.79
N SER A 45 -12.41 -12.63 -14.73
CA SER A 45 -13.54 -11.87 -15.27
C SER A 45 -14.84 -12.33 -14.64
N LEU A 46 -15.63 -11.37 -14.14
CA LEU A 46 -17.03 -11.56 -13.88
C LEU A 46 -17.84 -11.20 -15.13
N THR A 47 -18.86 -11.99 -15.40
CA THR A 47 -19.82 -11.74 -16.47
C THR A 47 -21.24 -11.94 -15.97
N SER A 48 -22.20 -11.27 -16.59
CA SER A 48 -23.62 -11.41 -16.26
C SER A 48 -24.08 -12.83 -16.47
N LYS A 49 -24.88 -13.37 -15.54
CA LYS A 49 -25.46 -14.72 -15.61
C LYS A 49 -26.44 -14.87 -16.78
N LYS A 50 -27.02 -13.74 -17.24
CA LYS A 50 -27.95 -13.68 -18.37
C LYS A 50 -27.55 -12.56 -19.32
N VAL A 51 -27.76 -12.77 -20.61
CA VAL A 51 -27.49 -11.72 -21.63
C VAL A 51 -28.31 -10.45 -21.42
N SER A 52 -29.53 -10.58 -20.84
CA SER A 52 -30.40 -9.43 -20.51
C SER A 52 -29.79 -8.53 -19.43
N ASP A 53 -28.88 -9.05 -18.62
CA ASP A 53 -28.31 -8.38 -17.45
C ASP A 53 -26.92 -7.82 -17.76
N LEU A 54 -26.52 -7.80 -19.05
CA LEU A 54 -25.25 -7.21 -19.48
C LEU A 54 -25.18 -5.72 -19.09
N GLY A 55 -24.15 -5.39 -18.31
CA GLY A 55 -23.95 -4.06 -17.75
C GLY A 55 -24.48 -3.90 -16.32
N ASP A 56 -25.07 -4.94 -15.72
CA ASP A 56 -25.32 -4.99 -14.28
C ASP A 56 -23.98 -5.11 -13.55
N THR A 57 -23.70 -4.16 -12.66
CA THR A 57 -22.47 -4.11 -11.85
C THR A 57 -22.65 -4.72 -10.46
N SER A 58 -23.85 -5.24 -10.14
CA SER A 58 -24.07 -5.97 -8.89
C SER A 58 -23.37 -7.33 -8.97
N TRP A 59 -22.31 -7.51 -8.20
CA TRP A 59 -21.50 -8.74 -8.19
C TRP A 59 -22.33 -10.01 -7.87
N ASP A 60 -23.44 -9.88 -7.13
CA ASP A 60 -24.34 -10.99 -6.81
C ASP A 60 -25.00 -11.62 -8.05
N ASN A 61 -25.16 -10.83 -9.12
CA ASN A 61 -25.73 -11.26 -10.40
C ASN A 61 -24.68 -11.70 -11.41
N LEU A 62 -23.42 -11.65 -11.03
CA LEU A 62 -22.29 -12.00 -11.89
C LEU A 62 -21.74 -13.41 -11.54
N THR A 63 -21.00 -13.99 -12.46
CA THR A 63 -20.28 -15.24 -12.25
C THR A 63 -18.87 -15.14 -12.80
N ALA A 64 -17.92 -15.79 -12.14
CA ALA A 64 -16.56 -15.91 -12.65
C ALA A 64 -16.52 -16.83 -13.88
N LEU A 65 -15.82 -16.40 -14.93
CA LEU A 65 -15.63 -17.21 -16.13
C LEU A 65 -14.63 -18.34 -15.87
N THR A 66 -13.39 -17.99 -15.52
CA THR A 66 -12.38 -18.98 -15.07
C THR A 66 -11.91 -18.54 -13.69
N PRO A 67 -11.99 -19.41 -12.67
CA PRO A 67 -11.65 -19.06 -11.29
C PRO A 67 -10.13 -18.84 -11.11
N ALA A 68 -9.77 -18.24 -9.98
CA ALA A 68 -8.39 -17.95 -9.59
C ALA A 68 -7.54 -19.21 -9.37
N GLY A 69 -8.12 -20.27 -8.80
CA GLY A 69 -7.47 -21.57 -8.61
C GLY A 69 -6.08 -21.45 -7.98
N VAL A 70 -5.09 -22.07 -8.60
CA VAL A 70 -3.68 -22.03 -8.15
C VAL A 70 -3.08 -20.62 -8.16
N ALA A 71 -3.69 -19.68 -8.88
CA ALA A 71 -3.22 -18.30 -9.02
C ALA A 71 -3.82 -17.34 -7.97
N LYS A 72 -4.61 -17.78 -7.03
CA LYS A 72 -5.35 -16.93 -6.09
C LYS A 72 -4.52 -15.85 -5.40
N ASN A 73 -3.27 -16.14 -5.06
CA ASN A 73 -2.38 -15.24 -4.34
C ASN A 73 -1.89 -14.03 -5.18
N TRP A 74 -2.08 -14.05 -6.49
CA TRP A 74 -1.76 -12.94 -7.40
C TRP A 74 -2.93 -12.61 -8.33
N THR A 75 -4.16 -12.91 -7.91
CA THR A 75 -5.38 -12.68 -8.67
C THR A 75 -6.17 -11.50 -8.15
N VAL A 76 -6.65 -10.68 -9.07
CA VAL A 76 -7.73 -9.71 -8.84
C VAL A 76 -8.87 -9.99 -9.79
N THR A 77 -10.08 -9.72 -9.38
CA THR A 77 -11.31 -9.93 -10.16
C THR A 77 -11.84 -8.60 -10.70
N VAL A 78 -12.34 -8.59 -11.92
CA VAL A 78 -12.90 -7.40 -12.59
C VAL A 78 -14.18 -7.78 -13.32
N VAL A 79 -15.17 -6.86 -13.35
CA VAL A 79 -16.32 -7.03 -14.25
C VAL A 79 -15.85 -6.94 -15.69
N GLY A 80 -15.91 -8.03 -16.41
CA GLY A 80 -15.42 -8.15 -17.78
C GLY A 80 -16.44 -7.76 -18.85
N ASP A 81 -17.68 -7.43 -18.44
CA ASP A 81 -18.70 -6.90 -19.35
C ASP A 81 -18.39 -5.42 -19.60
N GLN A 82 -17.94 -5.12 -20.81
CA GLN A 82 -17.57 -3.76 -21.21
C GLN A 82 -18.48 -3.27 -22.36
N VAL A 83 -18.91 -2.04 -22.24
CA VAL A 83 -19.67 -1.37 -23.28
C VAL A 83 -18.77 -0.39 -24.00
N PHE A 84 -18.67 -0.51 -25.30
CA PHE A 84 -17.85 0.39 -26.12
C PHE A 84 -18.60 0.78 -27.40
N GLU A 85 -18.25 1.93 -27.97
CA GLU A 85 -18.84 2.44 -29.17
C GLU A 85 -17.81 2.46 -30.30
N ILE A 86 -18.19 1.88 -31.45
CA ILE A 86 -17.40 1.93 -32.68
C ILE A 86 -18.25 2.53 -33.79
N LYS A 87 -17.82 3.65 -34.34
CA LYS A 87 -18.51 4.35 -35.44
C LYS A 87 -20.01 4.58 -35.15
N GLY A 88 -20.34 5.04 -33.93
CA GLY A 88 -21.71 5.33 -33.51
C GLY A 88 -22.57 4.11 -33.19
N LYS A 89 -21.99 2.90 -33.22
CA LYS A 89 -22.70 1.68 -32.82
C LYS A 89 -22.17 1.16 -31.50
N ARG A 90 -23.09 0.84 -30.59
CA ARG A 90 -22.79 0.28 -29.29
C ARG A 90 -22.54 -1.22 -29.39
N TYR A 91 -21.47 -1.67 -28.78
CA TYR A 91 -21.09 -3.07 -28.66
C TYR A 91 -20.91 -3.43 -27.19
N VAL A 92 -21.16 -4.68 -26.85
CA VAL A 92 -20.86 -5.24 -25.53
C VAL A 92 -19.84 -6.36 -25.75
N GLY A 93 -18.70 -6.26 -25.08
CA GLY A 93 -17.72 -7.32 -25.00
C GLY A 93 -17.71 -7.90 -23.61
N SER A 94 -17.51 -9.21 -23.48
CA SER A 94 -17.40 -9.88 -22.20
C SER A 94 -16.23 -10.85 -22.20
N GLY A 95 -15.56 -10.97 -21.04
CA GLY A 95 -14.48 -11.92 -20.87
C GLY A 95 -13.24 -11.33 -20.23
N SER A 96 -12.34 -12.20 -19.82
CA SER A 96 -11.08 -11.84 -19.15
C SER A 96 -10.15 -10.98 -20.03
N SER A 97 -10.29 -11.07 -21.36
CA SER A 97 -9.57 -10.21 -22.31
C SER A 97 -10.03 -8.74 -22.25
N TYR A 98 -11.23 -8.46 -21.74
CA TYR A 98 -11.74 -7.11 -21.48
C TYR A 98 -11.46 -6.67 -20.04
N ALA A 99 -11.37 -7.60 -19.10
CA ALA A 99 -11.05 -7.34 -17.70
C ALA A 99 -9.57 -6.96 -17.50
N ALA A 100 -8.63 -7.66 -18.14
CA ALA A 100 -7.20 -7.44 -17.99
C ALA A 100 -6.74 -6.00 -18.36
N PRO A 101 -7.23 -5.35 -19.44
CA PRO A 101 -6.91 -3.98 -19.75
C PRO A 101 -7.34 -2.97 -18.67
N VAL A 102 -8.42 -3.24 -17.92
CA VAL A 102 -8.87 -2.38 -16.81
C VAL A 102 -7.82 -2.38 -15.70
N VAL A 103 -7.25 -3.54 -15.37
CA VAL A 103 -6.15 -3.65 -14.40
C VAL A 103 -4.89 -2.97 -14.92
N SER A 104 -4.60 -3.09 -16.22
CA SER A 104 -3.46 -2.40 -16.85
C SER A 104 -3.62 -0.87 -16.79
N GLY A 105 -4.84 -0.36 -17.04
CA GLY A 105 -5.18 1.05 -16.87
C GLY A 105 -5.03 1.52 -15.42
N THR A 106 -5.46 0.71 -14.46
CA THR A 106 -5.28 0.98 -13.03
C THR A 106 -3.81 1.07 -12.64
N ALA A 107 -2.98 0.14 -13.15
CA ALA A 107 -1.53 0.19 -12.92
C ALA A 107 -0.88 1.45 -13.52
N ALA A 108 -1.36 1.91 -14.69
CA ALA A 108 -0.90 3.15 -15.31
C ALA A 108 -1.28 4.38 -14.47
N LEU A 109 -2.51 4.45 -13.96
CA LEU A 109 -2.96 5.51 -13.05
C LEU A 109 -2.16 5.54 -11.76
N LEU A 110 -1.83 4.38 -11.20
CA LEU A 110 -0.95 4.28 -10.03
C LEU A 110 0.46 4.79 -10.35
N LYS A 111 1.00 4.46 -11.52
CA LYS A 111 2.31 4.92 -11.97
C LYS A 111 2.35 6.42 -12.24
N GLU A 112 1.25 7.00 -12.71
CA GLU A 112 1.10 8.45 -12.86
C GLU A 112 1.08 9.15 -11.49
N LYS A 113 0.28 8.63 -10.54
CA LYS A 113 0.14 9.22 -9.20
C LYS A 113 1.36 9.03 -8.32
N TYR A 114 2.01 7.88 -8.44
CA TYR A 114 3.18 7.45 -7.66
C TYR A 114 4.30 7.00 -8.59
N PRO A 115 5.00 7.92 -9.30
CA PRO A 115 5.95 7.57 -10.36
C PRO A 115 7.11 6.69 -9.91
N TRP A 116 7.42 6.72 -8.62
CA TRP A 116 8.48 5.95 -7.97
C TRP A 116 8.11 4.52 -7.63
N MET A 117 6.80 4.17 -7.61
CA MET A 117 6.39 2.79 -7.33
C MET A 117 6.95 1.83 -8.37
N ASP A 118 7.58 0.77 -7.91
CA ASP A 118 7.97 -0.35 -8.75
C ASP A 118 6.78 -1.29 -9.05
N ALA A 119 6.99 -2.24 -9.94
CA ALA A 119 5.96 -3.21 -10.33
C ALA A 119 5.43 -4.02 -9.15
N SER A 120 6.29 -4.35 -8.18
CA SER A 120 5.93 -5.11 -6.99
C SER A 120 4.98 -4.32 -6.09
N LEU A 121 5.27 -3.04 -5.85
CA LEU A 121 4.43 -2.20 -5.00
C LEU A 121 3.11 -1.83 -5.69
N ILE A 122 3.11 -1.60 -7.02
CA ILE A 122 1.88 -1.43 -7.81
C ILE A 122 0.99 -2.68 -7.68
N ARG A 123 1.58 -3.87 -7.87
CA ARG A 123 0.86 -5.14 -7.68
C ARG A 123 0.30 -5.27 -6.26
N GLN A 124 1.12 -5.04 -5.23
CA GLN A 124 0.68 -5.09 -3.83
C GLN A 124 -0.47 -4.11 -3.58
N THR A 125 -0.40 -2.90 -4.13
CA THR A 125 -1.44 -1.88 -4.00
C THR A 125 -2.75 -2.35 -4.63
N ILE A 126 -2.73 -2.85 -5.86
CA ILE A 126 -3.92 -3.35 -6.56
C ILE A 126 -4.58 -4.50 -5.78
N LEU A 127 -3.79 -5.49 -5.34
CA LEU A 127 -4.30 -6.67 -4.66
C LEU A 127 -4.82 -6.32 -3.25
N SER A 128 -4.06 -5.54 -2.46
CA SER A 128 -4.42 -5.20 -1.09
C SER A 128 -5.63 -4.29 -0.96
N THR A 129 -6.00 -3.60 -2.02
CA THR A 129 -7.13 -2.66 -2.04
C THR A 129 -8.38 -3.23 -2.67
N ALA A 130 -8.30 -4.44 -3.23
CA ALA A 130 -9.47 -5.13 -3.78
C ALA A 130 -10.57 -5.26 -2.71
N THR A 131 -11.81 -5.19 -3.16
CA THR A 131 -12.99 -5.42 -2.30
C THR A 131 -13.21 -6.92 -2.20
N ASP A 132 -13.14 -7.44 -0.98
CA ASP A 132 -13.36 -8.86 -0.71
C ASP A 132 -14.77 -9.28 -1.15
N ILE A 133 -14.86 -10.33 -1.94
CA ILE A 133 -16.11 -10.92 -2.44
C ILE A 133 -16.00 -12.44 -2.39
N GLY A 134 -17.13 -13.11 -2.18
CA GLY A 134 -17.15 -14.56 -2.05
C GLY A 134 -16.81 -15.03 -0.63
N ALA A 135 -15.88 -15.97 -0.52
CA ALA A 135 -15.39 -16.42 0.78
C ALA A 135 -14.45 -15.37 1.39
N THR A 136 -14.54 -15.15 2.69
CA THR A 136 -13.73 -14.14 3.38
C THR A 136 -12.23 -14.34 3.16
N GLY A 137 -11.55 -13.30 2.71
CA GLY A 137 -10.13 -13.29 2.40
C GLY A 137 -9.82 -13.81 1.00
N VAL A 138 -8.57 -14.25 0.78
CA VAL A 138 -8.12 -14.74 -0.53
C VAL A 138 -8.70 -16.12 -0.81
N ASP A 139 -9.53 -16.23 -1.84
CA ASP A 139 -10.22 -17.47 -2.19
C ASP A 139 -9.88 -18.00 -3.59
N ASP A 140 -10.30 -19.26 -3.86
CA ASP A 140 -9.97 -19.99 -5.10
C ASP A 140 -10.78 -19.50 -6.31
N ILE A 141 -11.80 -18.65 -6.12
CA ILE A 141 -12.66 -18.15 -7.21
C ILE A 141 -12.22 -16.74 -7.60
N TYR A 142 -12.16 -15.83 -6.64
CA TYR A 142 -11.99 -14.39 -6.86
C TYR A 142 -10.61 -13.85 -6.51
N GLY A 143 -9.73 -14.70 -5.94
CA GLY A 143 -8.41 -14.26 -5.47
C GLY A 143 -8.53 -13.25 -4.32
N TRP A 144 -7.99 -12.04 -4.50
CA TRP A 144 -8.05 -10.93 -3.54
C TRP A 144 -9.39 -10.18 -3.57
N GLY A 145 -10.27 -10.51 -4.55
CA GLY A 145 -11.57 -9.89 -4.70
C GLY A 145 -11.66 -8.91 -5.86
N LEU A 146 -12.70 -8.08 -5.84
CA LEU A 146 -13.05 -7.15 -6.90
C LEU A 146 -12.13 -5.92 -6.90
N LEU A 147 -11.57 -5.57 -8.06
CA LEU A 147 -10.74 -4.38 -8.26
C LEU A 147 -11.44 -3.12 -7.76
N ASN A 148 -10.75 -2.36 -6.91
CA ASN A 148 -11.22 -1.08 -6.38
C ASN A 148 -10.22 0.02 -6.72
N ILE A 149 -10.47 0.71 -7.84
CA ILE A 149 -9.56 1.74 -8.39
C ILE A 149 -9.45 2.92 -7.42
N ASP A 150 -10.58 3.38 -6.87
CA ASP A 150 -10.60 4.53 -5.95
C ASP A 150 -9.79 4.27 -4.68
N LYS A 151 -9.88 3.05 -4.14
CA LYS A 151 -9.09 2.64 -2.99
C LYS A 151 -7.62 2.46 -3.35
N ALA A 152 -7.30 1.87 -4.50
CA ALA A 152 -5.93 1.71 -4.98
C ALA A 152 -5.21 3.06 -5.15
N LEU A 153 -5.89 4.07 -5.69
CA LEU A 153 -5.34 5.41 -5.84
C LEU A 153 -5.05 6.13 -4.51
N LYS A 154 -5.51 5.62 -3.39
CA LYS A 154 -5.18 6.12 -2.05
C LYS A 154 -3.93 5.46 -1.44
N GLY A 155 -3.27 4.57 -2.17
CA GLY A 155 -2.13 3.78 -1.73
C GLY A 155 -2.53 2.37 -1.27
N PRO A 156 -1.57 1.53 -0.82
CA PRO A 156 -1.84 0.19 -0.31
C PRO A 156 -2.73 0.22 0.95
N ALA A 157 -3.47 -0.87 1.18
CA ALA A 157 -4.29 -1.05 2.38
C ALA A 157 -3.80 -2.19 3.28
N LEU A 158 -2.80 -2.96 2.81
CA LEU A 158 -2.24 -4.07 3.55
C LEU A 158 -0.73 -4.16 3.28
N PHE A 159 0.08 -4.13 4.34
CA PHE A 159 1.48 -4.53 4.29
C PHE A 159 1.59 -5.98 4.77
N SER A 160 1.64 -6.90 3.82
CA SER A 160 1.61 -8.34 4.08
C SER A 160 2.89 -8.99 3.60
N LYS A 161 3.45 -9.89 4.41
CA LYS A 161 4.59 -10.73 4.04
C LYS A 161 4.29 -11.58 2.81
N GLN A 162 3.05 -12.03 2.67
CA GLN A 162 2.59 -12.76 1.49
C GLN A 162 2.64 -11.91 0.22
N LEU A 163 2.17 -10.65 0.29
CA LEU A 163 2.20 -9.73 -0.85
C LEU A 163 3.61 -9.22 -1.14
N ALA A 164 4.37 -8.89 -0.11
CA ALA A 164 5.75 -8.43 -0.24
C ALA A 164 6.70 -9.53 -0.71
N LEU A 165 6.32 -10.81 -0.55
CA LEU A 165 7.16 -11.99 -0.77
C LEU A 165 8.44 -11.94 0.11
N GLY A 166 8.29 -11.44 1.32
CA GLY A 166 9.35 -11.23 2.29
C GLY A 166 8.84 -10.55 3.55
N ASP A 167 9.74 -10.27 4.49
CA ASP A 167 9.36 -9.72 5.78
C ASP A 167 8.99 -8.23 5.76
N ASN A 168 9.40 -7.50 4.72
CA ASN A 168 9.23 -6.05 4.63
C ASN A 168 8.69 -5.59 3.28
N VAL A 169 7.87 -4.55 3.31
CA VAL A 169 7.53 -3.72 2.16
C VAL A 169 8.55 -2.60 2.04
N THR A 170 9.24 -2.50 0.91
CA THR A 170 10.20 -1.41 0.66
C THR A 170 9.50 -0.28 -0.10
N ILE A 171 9.61 0.93 0.43
CA ILE A 171 9.06 2.16 -0.13
C ILE A 171 10.21 3.13 -0.39
N ASN A 172 10.71 3.13 -1.63
CA ASN A 172 11.83 3.99 -2.03
C ASN A 172 11.30 5.20 -2.82
N ILE A 173 11.31 6.37 -2.19
CA ILE A 173 10.86 7.64 -2.77
C ILE A 173 12.10 8.51 -3.03
N PRO A 174 12.57 8.62 -4.28
CA PRO A 174 13.79 9.36 -4.57
C PRO A 174 13.66 10.87 -4.33
N ASN A 175 12.46 11.44 -4.54
CA ASN A 175 12.16 12.86 -4.30
C ASN A 175 10.64 13.08 -4.21
N GLY A 176 10.24 14.30 -3.82
CA GLY A 176 8.84 14.70 -3.72
C GLY A 176 8.16 14.21 -2.44
N SER A 177 6.88 14.49 -2.33
CA SER A 177 6.07 14.13 -1.17
C SER A 177 4.80 13.43 -1.62
N TYR A 178 4.51 12.27 -1.03
CA TYR A 178 3.40 11.41 -1.43
C TYR A 178 2.62 10.92 -0.23
N THR A 179 1.30 10.86 -0.37
CA THR A 179 0.38 10.47 0.70
C THR A 179 -0.28 9.15 0.40
N PHE A 180 -0.23 8.22 1.36
CA PHE A 180 -1.14 7.09 1.46
C PHE A 180 -2.22 7.43 2.47
N SER A 181 -3.47 7.41 2.02
CA SER A 181 -4.61 7.81 2.84
C SER A 181 -5.53 6.66 3.23
N ASN A 182 -5.25 5.44 2.78
CA ASN A 182 -5.92 4.26 3.30
C ASN A 182 -5.48 3.96 4.74
N ASP A 183 -6.37 3.35 5.51
CA ASP A 183 -5.95 2.57 6.67
C ASP A 183 -5.14 1.37 6.18
N ILE A 184 -4.00 1.10 6.84
CA ILE A 184 -3.06 0.06 6.44
C ILE A 184 -2.92 -0.95 7.56
N SER A 185 -3.30 -2.19 7.32
CA SER A 185 -3.10 -3.32 8.24
C SER A 185 -1.99 -4.26 7.76
N GLY A 186 -1.77 -5.38 8.46
CA GLY A 186 -0.91 -6.46 8.01
C GLY A 186 0.16 -6.90 9.00
N ASP A 187 1.04 -7.77 8.51
CA ASP A 187 2.08 -8.45 9.29
C ASP A 187 3.52 -8.18 8.80
N ALA A 188 3.67 -7.50 7.65
CA ALA A 188 4.98 -7.11 7.15
C ALA A 188 5.49 -5.83 7.82
N GLY A 189 6.81 -5.71 7.90
CA GLY A 189 7.47 -4.46 8.23
C GLY A 189 7.53 -3.49 7.06
N VAL A 190 8.00 -2.28 7.33
CA VAL A 190 8.19 -1.23 6.32
C VAL A 190 9.60 -0.69 6.35
N ILE A 191 10.22 -0.60 5.18
CA ILE A 191 11.47 0.11 4.99
C ILE A 191 11.17 1.33 4.12
N LYS A 192 11.20 2.54 4.73
CA LYS A 192 11.12 3.81 4.00
C LYS A 192 12.52 4.25 3.62
N ASP A 193 12.76 4.36 2.32
CA ASP A 193 14.05 4.75 1.74
C ASP A 193 13.88 5.91 0.74
N GLY A 194 15.01 6.43 0.22
CA GLY A 194 15.04 7.59 -0.66
C GLY A 194 14.78 8.92 0.07
N SER A 195 15.21 10.04 -0.54
CA SER A 195 15.19 11.37 0.08
C SER A 195 13.81 12.04 0.13
N GLY A 196 12.82 11.50 -0.58
CA GLY A 196 11.45 12.03 -0.59
C GLY A 196 10.64 11.66 0.65
N ASP A 197 9.46 12.24 0.76
CA ASP A 197 8.56 12.14 1.90
C ASP A 197 7.43 11.14 1.65
N LEU A 198 7.15 10.30 2.65
CA LEU A 198 5.94 9.48 2.72
C LEU A 198 5.07 10.00 3.86
N ILE A 199 3.82 10.28 3.55
CA ILE A 199 2.80 10.68 4.52
C ILE A 199 1.78 9.54 4.64
N LEU A 200 1.64 8.98 5.84
CA LEU A 200 0.59 8.03 6.19
C LEU A 200 -0.50 8.78 6.95
N SER A 201 -1.60 9.10 6.26
CA SER A 201 -2.67 9.92 6.83
C SER A 201 -3.84 9.11 7.40
N GLY A 202 -3.95 7.83 7.04
CA GLY A 202 -4.86 6.85 7.66
C GLY A 202 -4.25 6.19 8.90
N ASN A 203 -5.02 5.32 9.55
CA ASN A 203 -4.52 4.49 10.64
C ASN A 203 -3.64 3.36 10.11
N SER A 204 -2.47 3.18 10.70
CA SER A 204 -1.53 2.13 10.37
C SER A 204 -1.48 1.11 11.50
N THR A 205 -2.12 -0.03 11.30
CA THR A 205 -2.26 -1.09 12.32
C THR A 205 -1.42 -2.33 12.04
N PHE A 206 -0.57 -2.30 11.01
CA PHE A 206 0.36 -3.39 10.72
C PHE A 206 1.37 -3.56 11.86
N THR A 207 1.83 -4.81 12.04
CA THR A 207 2.58 -5.22 13.22
C THR A 207 4.08 -5.42 12.99
N GLY A 208 4.51 -5.57 11.74
CA GLY A 208 5.94 -5.67 11.42
C GLY A 208 6.68 -4.36 11.69
N PRO A 209 8.00 -4.37 11.99
CA PRO A 209 8.75 -3.19 12.37
C PRO A 209 8.90 -2.20 11.21
N THR A 210 8.98 -0.91 11.54
CA THR A 210 9.24 0.16 10.59
C THR A 210 10.67 0.65 10.74
N THR A 211 11.38 0.77 9.62
CA THR A 211 12.68 1.42 9.55
C THR A 211 12.61 2.60 8.58
N VAL A 212 12.96 3.78 9.07
CA VAL A 212 13.12 4.98 8.23
C VAL A 212 14.61 5.14 7.95
N ASN A 213 15.04 4.70 6.75
CA ASN A 213 16.44 4.73 6.35
C ASN A 213 16.86 6.11 5.86
N ALA A 214 15.99 6.79 5.10
CA ALA A 214 16.27 8.09 4.51
C ALA A 214 14.98 8.88 4.25
N GLY A 215 15.12 10.21 4.06
CA GLY A 215 14.02 11.12 3.85
C GLY A 215 13.08 11.19 5.05
N ARG A 216 11.81 11.42 4.80
CA ARG A 216 10.80 11.65 5.83
C ARG A 216 9.71 10.57 5.81
N LEU A 217 9.36 10.06 6.98
CA LEU A 217 8.09 9.38 7.23
C LEU A 217 7.24 10.28 8.12
N GLN A 218 6.08 10.74 7.62
CA GLN A 218 5.10 11.44 8.42
C GLN A 218 3.96 10.51 8.80
N VAL A 219 3.61 10.50 10.09
CA VAL A 219 2.55 9.68 10.64
C VAL A 219 1.49 10.57 11.27
N ASN A 220 0.26 10.40 10.81
CA ASN A 220 -0.93 11.04 11.39
C ASN A 220 -1.86 9.93 11.92
N GLY A 221 -2.54 10.16 13.04
CA GLY A 221 -3.45 9.16 13.62
C GLY A 221 -2.73 8.00 14.34
N VAL A 222 -3.31 6.80 14.27
CA VAL A 222 -2.79 5.61 14.98
C VAL A 222 -1.70 4.92 14.17
N TYR A 223 -0.60 4.55 14.86
CA TYR A 223 0.50 3.78 14.29
C TYR A 223 0.91 2.66 15.25
N ALA A 224 0.70 1.42 14.86
CA ALA A 224 0.88 0.26 15.76
C ALA A 224 2.30 -0.33 15.76
N SER A 225 3.06 -0.11 14.68
CA SER A 225 4.40 -0.66 14.51
C SER A 225 5.45 0.06 15.38
N SER A 226 6.51 -0.63 15.77
CA SER A 226 7.72 0.00 16.29
C SER A 226 8.46 0.76 15.19
N ILE A 227 9.12 1.86 15.54
CA ILE A 227 9.77 2.74 14.57
C ILE A 227 11.25 2.90 14.92
N ASN A 228 12.10 2.61 13.93
CA ASN A 228 13.54 2.82 14.01
C ASN A 228 13.94 3.90 12.98
N VAL A 229 14.32 5.08 13.47
CA VAL A 229 14.75 6.21 12.64
C VAL A 229 16.27 6.17 12.52
N LYS A 230 16.78 6.02 11.30
CA LYS A 230 18.21 5.97 11.02
C LYS A 230 18.81 7.37 10.95
N LYS A 231 20.13 7.43 10.99
CA LYS A 231 20.89 8.69 10.91
C LYS A 231 20.47 9.50 9.68
N GLN A 232 20.17 10.78 9.90
CA GLN A 232 19.68 11.75 8.90
C GLN A 232 18.27 11.50 8.36
N ALA A 233 17.61 10.41 8.73
CA ALA A 233 16.20 10.20 8.43
C ALA A 233 15.32 10.99 9.39
N ILE A 234 14.08 11.25 8.99
CA ILE A 234 13.12 12.06 9.73
C ILE A 234 11.85 11.25 9.97
N LEU A 235 11.45 11.14 11.22
CA LEU A 235 10.08 10.78 11.59
C LEU A 235 9.34 12.07 11.96
N SER A 236 8.30 12.39 11.20
CA SER A 236 7.42 13.52 11.50
C SER A 236 6.11 13.01 12.10
N THR A 237 5.68 13.58 13.21
CA THR A 237 4.42 13.22 13.88
C THR A 237 3.53 14.45 14.03
N ASN A 238 2.24 14.28 13.75
CA ASN A 238 1.24 15.32 13.90
C ASN A 238 -0.03 14.72 14.51
N ASN A 239 -0.28 15.00 15.79
CA ASN A 239 -1.39 14.43 16.55
C ASN A 239 -1.43 12.89 16.44
N ALA A 240 -0.28 12.25 16.53
CA ALA A 240 -0.12 10.83 16.32
C ALA A 240 -0.24 10.02 17.62
N VAL A 241 -0.70 8.77 17.48
CA VAL A 241 -0.71 7.79 18.58
C VAL A 241 0.14 6.59 18.16
N ILE A 242 1.39 6.57 18.60
CA ILE A 242 2.33 5.48 18.35
C ILE A 242 2.11 4.42 19.45
N LYS A 243 1.69 3.23 19.07
CA LYS A 243 1.34 2.15 20.01
C LYS A 243 2.55 1.34 20.52
N ASN A 244 3.73 1.54 19.93
CA ASN A 244 4.92 0.75 20.19
C ASN A 244 6.14 1.65 20.43
N ASP A 245 7.34 1.05 20.46
CA ASP A 245 8.60 1.71 20.75
C ASP A 245 9.08 2.60 19.60
N ILE A 246 9.79 3.68 19.96
CA ILE A 246 10.55 4.50 19.01
C ILE A 246 12.03 4.45 19.41
N THR A 247 12.89 4.11 18.44
CA THR A 247 14.34 4.25 18.53
C THR A 247 14.79 5.31 17.54
N ASN A 248 15.34 6.41 18.02
CA ASN A 248 15.73 7.55 17.19
C ASN A 248 17.26 7.68 17.13
N ASN A 249 17.81 7.54 15.92
CA ASN A 249 19.20 7.89 15.58
C ASN A 249 19.26 9.04 14.55
N GLY A 250 18.13 9.63 14.24
CA GLY A 250 17.97 10.70 13.26
C GLY A 250 17.28 11.92 13.87
N ILE A 251 16.17 12.30 13.28
CA ILE A 251 15.40 13.47 13.66
C ILE A 251 13.94 13.05 13.92
N ILE A 252 13.40 13.43 15.09
CA ILE A 252 11.96 13.46 15.31
C ILE A 252 11.48 14.90 15.11
N GLU A 253 10.55 15.11 14.20
CA GLU A 253 9.82 16.38 14.08
C GLU A 253 8.41 16.19 14.64
N ASN A 254 8.04 16.98 15.62
CA ASN A 254 6.72 16.88 16.25
C ASN A 254 5.95 18.18 16.13
N SER A 255 4.73 18.06 15.63
CA SER A 255 3.71 19.11 15.68
C SER A 255 2.46 18.58 16.39
N GLY A 256 1.79 19.42 17.16
CA GLY A 256 0.63 19.02 17.94
C GLY A 256 0.95 18.05 19.08
N SER A 257 0.02 17.17 19.41
CA SER A 257 0.14 16.24 20.54
C SER A 257 0.42 14.83 20.05
N THR A 258 1.58 14.27 20.38
CA THR A 258 1.95 12.89 20.04
C THR A 258 2.02 12.03 21.30
N GLN A 259 1.36 10.87 21.27
CA GLN A 259 1.42 9.87 22.34
C GLN A 259 2.25 8.68 21.90
N VAL A 260 3.17 8.23 22.74
CA VAL A 260 3.96 6.99 22.55
C VAL A 260 3.61 6.02 23.66
N SER A 261 2.98 4.89 23.32
CA SER A 261 2.57 3.90 24.33
C SER A 261 3.72 2.99 24.78
N GLY A 262 4.71 2.80 23.90
CA GLY A 262 5.93 2.05 24.19
C GLY A 262 7.04 2.92 24.80
N ASN A 263 8.27 2.46 24.64
CA ASN A 263 9.46 3.16 25.07
C ASN A 263 9.95 4.16 24.01
N TYR A 264 10.64 5.18 24.45
CA TYR A 264 11.34 6.12 23.59
C TYR A 264 12.82 6.10 23.90
N GLN A 265 13.64 5.85 22.89
CA GLN A 265 15.10 5.84 23.03
C GLN A 265 15.74 6.74 21.97
N ASP A 266 16.49 7.74 22.42
CA ASP A 266 17.44 8.46 21.59
C ASP A 266 18.81 7.78 21.60
N LEU A 267 19.39 7.67 20.41
CA LEU A 267 20.79 7.30 20.24
C LEU A 267 21.64 8.57 20.13
N GLU A 268 22.96 8.41 20.20
CA GLU A 268 23.89 9.54 20.22
C GLU A 268 23.73 10.47 19.00
N ASN A 269 23.70 11.77 19.26
CA ASN A 269 23.54 12.86 18.26
C ASN A 269 22.19 12.91 17.55
N SER A 270 21.16 12.27 18.07
CA SER A 270 19.80 12.43 17.57
C SER A 270 19.23 13.83 17.90
N ARG A 271 18.15 14.20 17.19
CA ARG A 271 17.50 15.50 17.37
C ARG A 271 16.00 15.31 17.56
N ILE A 272 15.42 16.14 18.41
CA ILE A 272 13.98 16.36 18.51
C ILE A 272 13.72 17.80 18.12
N VAL A 273 12.90 18.01 17.12
CA VAL A 273 12.46 19.33 16.64
C VAL A 273 10.97 19.45 16.94
N ALA A 274 10.58 20.39 17.75
CA ALA A 274 9.21 20.52 18.23
C ALA A 274 8.68 21.94 17.97
N ASP A 275 7.41 22.06 17.61
CA ASP A 275 6.73 23.35 17.60
C ASP A 275 6.48 23.82 19.03
N LEU A 276 6.40 25.12 19.26
CA LEU A 276 6.33 25.72 20.61
C LEU A 276 5.19 25.17 21.48
N ASN A 277 4.04 24.84 20.85
CA ASN A 277 2.85 24.34 21.54
C ASN A 277 2.65 22.82 21.37
N SER A 278 3.66 22.11 20.85
CA SER A 278 3.59 20.68 20.65
C SER A 278 4.09 19.91 21.88
N ASN A 279 3.64 18.66 22.02
CA ASN A 279 4.12 17.78 23.07
C ASN A 279 4.28 16.34 22.59
N ILE A 280 5.20 15.62 23.22
CA ILE A 280 5.37 14.18 23.07
C ILE A 280 5.19 13.55 24.46
N HIS A 281 4.12 12.76 24.61
CA HIS A 281 3.85 12.05 25.86
C HIS A 281 4.22 10.57 25.72
N VAL A 282 5.22 10.13 26.48
CA VAL A 282 5.70 8.73 26.47
C VAL A 282 5.20 8.02 27.73
N LYS A 283 4.45 6.91 27.56
CA LYS A 283 3.96 6.10 28.68
C LYS A 283 5.04 5.12 29.20
N GLY A 284 5.91 4.66 28.32
CA GLY A 284 7.01 3.77 28.66
C GLY A 284 8.25 4.48 29.19
N LYS A 285 9.37 3.80 29.12
CA LYS A 285 10.66 4.34 29.53
C LYS A 285 11.18 5.35 28.50
N VAL A 286 11.70 6.49 28.98
CA VAL A 286 12.42 7.47 28.15
C VAL A 286 13.91 7.33 28.43
N SER A 287 14.71 7.17 27.36
CA SER A 287 16.17 7.13 27.43
C SER A 287 16.75 8.14 26.45
N LEU A 288 17.30 9.22 26.97
CA LEU A 288 17.94 10.27 26.18
C LEU A 288 19.46 10.11 26.25
N ASN A 289 20.13 10.12 25.11
CA ASN A 289 21.58 9.98 25.03
C ASN A 289 22.17 11.13 24.22
N ASN A 290 22.46 12.23 24.93
CA ASN A 290 23.06 13.44 24.35
C ASN A 290 22.32 13.99 23.13
N SER A 291 20.99 13.85 23.12
CA SER A 291 20.12 14.35 22.06
C SER A 291 19.91 15.86 22.20
N LYS A 292 19.64 16.51 21.07
CA LYS A 292 19.36 17.95 21.04
C LYS A 292 17.87 18.19 20.90
N LEU A 293 17.31 19.04 21.78
CA LEU A 293 15.96 19.58 21.62
C LEU A 293 16.05 20.94 20.91
N GLU A 294 15.34 21.07 19.82
CA GLU A 294 15.20 22.33 19.08
C GLU A 294 13.72 22.70 19.04
N VAL A 295 13.40 23.92 19.47
CA VAL A 295 12.05 24.44 19.42
C VAL A 295 11.94 25.41 18.26
N LYS A 296 11.02 25.15 17.33
CA LYS A 296 10.74 26.07 16.21
C LYS A 296 9.96 27.27 16.72
N PRO A 297 10.37 28.52 16.41
CA PRO A 297 9.56 29.68 16.68
C PRO A 297 8.28 29.66 15.84
N GLU A 298 7.21 30.25 16.36
CA GLU A 298 5.99 30.47 15.57
C GLU A 298 6.30 31.40 14.39
N GLU A 299 5.72 31.12 13.21
CA GLU A 299 5.95 31.88 11.96
C GLU A 299 5.51 33.36 12.06
N ASN A 300 4.78 33.77 13.10
CA ASN A 300 4.22 35.12 13.29
C ASN A 300 5.11 36.09 14.11
N GLY A 301 6.43 35.84 14.18
CA GLY A 301 7.38 36.91 14.57
C GLY A 301 7.40 37.34 16.02
N GLU A 302 6.60 36.79 16.93
CA GLU A 302 6.70 37.06 18.36
C GLU A 302 7.81 36.18 18.98
N ARG A 303 8.93 36.84 19.33
CA ARG A 303 9.98 36.23 20.15
C ARG A 303 9.47 36.05 21.58
N LYS A 304 8.96 34.86 21.90
CA LYS A 304 8.76 34.49 23.31
C LYS A 304 10.08 33.96 23.86
N TYR A 305 10.63 34.70 24.85
CA TYR A 305 11.81 34.25 25.59
C TYR A 305 11.42 33.08 26.49
N ILE A 306 12.10 31.95 26.35
CA ILE A 306 12.04 30.86 27.32
C ILE A 306 12.89 31.26 28.50
N THR A 307 12.28 31.59 29.62
CA THR A 307 12.99 31.70 30.90
C THR A 307 13.12 30.30 31.48
N SER A 308 14.35 29.89 31.74
CA SER A 308 14.75 28.63 32.42
C SER A 308 14.20 28.56 33.83
#